data_8f5682e54111090c703fb0cb0ddd882d
#
_entry.id   8f5682e54111090c703fb0cb0ddd882d
#
_cell.length_a   1.000
_cell.length_b   1.000
_cell.length_c   1.000
_cell.angle_alpha   90.00
_cell.angle_beta   90.00
_cell.angle_gamma   90.00
#
_symmetry.space_group_name_H-M   'P 1'
#
loop_
_entity.id
_entity.type
_entity.pdbx_description
1 polymer ?
#
loop_
_entity_poly.entity_id
_entity_poly.type
_entity_poly.pdbx_seq_one_letter_code
_entity_poly.pdbx_strand_id
1 'polypeptide(L)'
;MLALASAISQRRNYKQIFVARPIVPLSNKDLGYLPGDISSKINPYMEPLWDNFKFIQNQFKETSKEYKVLKNMVESEKFLIQPLAYIRGRSFSNIFFIVDEAQNLTPHEIKTIISRAGENTKIVFTGD
;
A
#
# COMPACT_ATOMS: atom_id res chain seq x y z
N MET A 1 10.72 1.31 -0.93
CA MET A 1 11.19 0.93 -2.28
C MET A 1 11.60 -0.55 -2.37
N LEU A 2 12.50 -1.01 -1.51
CA LEU A 2 12.94 -2.42 -1.55
C LEU A 2 11.79 -3.40 -1.27
N ALA A 3 10.94 -3.08 -0.32
CA ALA A 3 9.80 -3.93 0.00
C ALA A 3 8.85 -4.04 -1.20
N LEU A 4 8.62 -2.93 -1.90
CA LEU A 4 7.77 -2.93 -3.08
C LEU A 4 8.38 -3.75 -4.22
N ALA A 5 9.68 -3.60 -4.46
CA ALA A 5 10.37 -4.38 -5.47
C ALA A 5 10.29 -5.89 -5.15
N SER A 6 10.46 -6.24 -3.87
CA SER A 6 10.35 -7.63 -3.42
C SER A 6 8.93 -8.16 -3.65
N ALA A 7 7.91 -7.37 -3.32
CA ALA A 7 6.53 -7.77 -3.52
C ALA A 7 6.23 -8.03 -5.00
N ILE A 8 6.70 -7.15 -5.87
CA ILE A 8 6.48 -7.29 -7.31
C ILE A 8 7.19 -8.54 -7.84
N SER A 9 8.40 -8.84 -7.37
CA SER A 9 9.12 -10.03 -7.81
C SER A 9 8.44 -11.32 -7.33
N GLN A 10 7.71 -11.27 -6.23
CA GLN A 10 6.99 -12.42 -5.66
C GLN A 10 5.50 -12.42 -6.01
N ARG A 11 5.06 -11.58 -6.93
CA ARG A 11 3.63 -11.35 -7.21
C ARG A 11 2.85 -12.60 -7.56
N ARG A 12 3.51 -13.62 -8.10
CA ARG A 12 2.84 -14.87 -8.48
C ARG A 12 2.44 -15.72 -7.28
N ASN A 13 3.08 -15.47 -6.14
CA ASN A 13 2.81 -16.21 -4.91
C ASN A 13 1.62 -15.64 -4.13
N TYR A 14 1.14 -14.48 -4.53
CA TYR A 14 0.11 -13.74 -3.80
C TYR A 14 -0.99 -13.30 -4.75
N LYS A 15 -2.20 -13.25 -4.20
CA LYS A 15 -3.37 -12.80 -4.96
C LYS A 15 -3.34 -11.29 -5.17
N GLN A 16 -2.88 -10.56 -4.18
CA GLN A 16 -2.83 -9.09 -4.22
C GLN A 16 -1.60 -8.58 -3.49
N ILE A 17 -1.20 -7.37 -3.87
CA ILE A 17 -0.20 -6.59 -3.14
C ILE A 17 -0.91 -5.35 -2.62
N PHE A 18 -0.88 -5.17 -1.30
CA PHE A 18 -1.41 -3.98 -0.64
C PHE A 18 -0.27 -3.16 -0.08
N VAL A 19 -0.30 -1.86 -0.36
CA VAL A 19 0.60 -0.90 0.31
C VAL A 19 -0.28 0.08 1.06
N ALA A 20 -0.04 0.22 2.34
CA ALA A 20 -0.79 1.13 3.18
C ALA A 20 0.16 2.02 3.97
N ARG A 21 -0.32 3.20 4.29
CA ARG A 21 0.41 4.17 5.10
C ARG A 21 -0.56 4.72 6.13
N PRO A 22 -0.18 4.76 7.43
CA PRO A 22 -1.01 5.43 8.42
C PRO A 22 -1.08 6.91 8.11
N ILE A 23 -2.25 7.50 8.27
CA ILE A 23 -2.42 8.93 8.10
C ILE A 23 -2.09 9.60 9.41
N VAL A 24 -1.16 10.55 9.37
CA VAL A 24 -0.80 11.35 10.54
C VAL A 24 -1.09 12.80 10.16
N PRO A 25 -2.32 13.27 10.38
CA PRO A 25 -2.66 14.65 10.06
C PRO A 25 -1.92 15.60 11.00
N LEU A 26 -1.48 16.73 10.47
CA LEU A 26 -0.86 17.79 11.27
C LEU A 26 -1.84 18.33 12.31
N SER A 27 -3.13 18.37 11.96
CA SER A 27 -4.20 18.61 12.92
C SER A 27 -5.46 17.91 12.42
N ASN A 28 -6.33 17.50 13.35
CA ASN A 28 -7.61 16.89 12.98
C ASN A 28 -8.50 17.85 12.20
N LYS A 29 -8.28 19.14 12.36
CA LYS A 29 -9.05 20.17 11.66
C LYS A 29 -8.76 20.17 10.16
N ASP A 30 -7.54 19.85 9.76
CA ASP A 30 -7.14 19.89 8.36
C ASP A 30 -7.91 18.88 7.49
N LEU A 31 -8.21 17.72 8.03
CA LEU A 31 -9.00 16.72 7.31
C LEU A 31 -10.50 16.97 7.41
N GLY A 32 -10.96 17.57 8.53
CA GLY A 32 -12.37 17.78 8.76
C GLY A 32 -12.99 18.94 8.01
N TYR A 33 -12.22 19.98 7.75
CA TYR A 33 -12.74 21.25 7.21
C TYR A 33 -12.49 21.47 5.74
N LEU A 34 -11.64 20.66 5.11
CA LEU A 34 -11.38 20.81 3.69
C LEU A 34 -12.58 20.34 2.86
N PRO A 35 -12.98 21.10 1.85
CA PRO A 35 -14.04 20.64 0.96
C PRO A 35 -13.60 19.45 0.11
N GLY A 36 -14.55 18.65 -0.30
CA GLY A 36 -14.29 17.46 -1.09
C GLY A 36 -14.33 16.19 -0.25
N ASP A 37 -14.24 15.05 -0.90
CA ASP A 37 -14.27 13.78 -0.21
C ASP A 37 -12.91 13.45 0.43
N ILE A 38 -12.90 12.44 1.30
CA ILE A 38 -11.70 12.04 2.01
C ILE A 38 -10.62 11.54 1.05
N SER A 39 -10.99 10.84 -0.01
CA SER A 39 -10.00 10.29 -0.93
C SER A 39 -9.23 11.37 -1.66
N SER A 40 -9.86 12.48 -2.06
CA SER A 40 -9.14 13.56 -2.72
C SER A 40 -8.19 14.30 -1.75
N LYS A 41 -8.52 14.33 -0.45
CA LYS A 41 -7.65 14.93 0.57
C LYS A 41 -6.44 14.06 0.90
N ILE A 42 -6.57 12.76 0.72
CA ILE A 42 -5.55 11.78 1.10
C ILE A 42 -4.60 11.50 -0.06
N ASN A 43 -5.06 11.63 -1.31
CA ASN A 43 -4.26 11.30 -2.48
C ASN A 43 -2.85 11.92 -2.49
N PRO A 44 -2.66 13.21 -2.15
CA PRO A 44 -1.31 13.77 -2.10
C PRO A 44 -0.40 13.07 -1.10
N TYR A 45 -0.95 12.57 -0.01
CA TYR A 45 -0.19 11.84 1.00
C TYR A 45 0.29 10.48 0.47
N MET A 46 -0.46 9.91 -0.47
CA MET A 46 -0.13 8.61 -1.07
C MET A 46 0.77 8.72 -2.31
N GLU A 47 0.97 9.93 -2.85
CA GLU A 47 1.76 10.12 -4.06
C GLU A 47 3.16 9.53 -3.99
N PRO A 48 3.92 9.67 -2.89
CA PRO A 48 5.25 9.06 -2.85
C PRO A 48 5.24 7.55 -3.06
N LEU A 49 4.20 6.87 -2.63
CA LEU A 49 4.07 5.43 -2.84
C LEU A 49 3.82 5.11 -4.31
N TRP A 50 2.97 5.89 -4.97
CA TRP A 50 2.74 5.77 -6.41
C TRP A 50 3.98 6.09 -7.21
N ASP A 51 4.77 7.08 -6.78
CA ASP A 51 6.01 7.43 -7.44
C ASP A 51 7.01 6.28 -7.38
N ASN A 52 7.08 5.58 -6.27
CA ASN A 52 7.92 4.39 -6.14
C ASN A 52 7.48 3.29 -7.11
N PHE A 53 6.20 3.06 -7.24
CA PHE A 53 5.68 2.07 -8.18
C PHE A 53 6.01 2.46 -9.63
N LYS A 54 5.80 3.72 -9.98
CA LYS A 54 6.11 4.22 -11.32
C LYS A 54 7.60 4.13 -11.62
N PHE A 55 8.44 4.39 -10.63
CA PHE A 55 9.89 4.26 -10.79
C PHE A 55 10.25 2.83 -11.17
N ILE A 56 9.69 1.85 -10.48
CA ILE A 56 9.94 0.44 -10.79
C ILE A 56 9.40 0.09 -12.18
N GLN A 57 8.19 0.52 -12.49
CA GLN A 57 7.57 0.26 -13.79
C GLN A 57 8.40 0.84 -14.94
N ASN A 58 8.95 2.04 -14.74
CA ASN A 58 9.72 2.74 -15.77
C ASN A 58 11.13 2.19 -15.97
N GLN A 59 11.56 1.20 -15.18
CA GLN A 59 12.77 0.45 -15.47
C GLN A 59 12.59 -0.45 -16.68
N PHE A 60 11.34 -0.67 -17.10
CA PHE A 60 11.00 -1.50 -18.25
C PHE A 60 10.50 -0.63 -19.38
N LYS A 61 10.71 -1.09 -20.62
CA LYS A 61 10.18 -0.38 -21.79
C LYS A 61 8.66 -0.56 -21.85
N GLU A 62 7.95 0.47 -22.28
CA GLU A 62 6.50 0.43 -22.41
C GLU A 62 5.99 -0.73 -23.27
N THR A 63 6.80 -1.18 -24.21
CA THR A 63 6.45 -2.30 -25.09
C THR A 63 6.76 -3.65 -24.47
N SER A 64 7.45 -3.68 -23.32
CA SER A 64 7.84 -4.93 -22.67
C SER A 64 6.66 -5.62 -21.99
N LYS A 65 6.79 -6.93 -21.82
CA LYS A 65 5.80 -7.72 -21.10
C LYS A 65 5.71 -7.29 -19.64
N GLU A 66 6.84 -7.00 -19.02
CA GLU A 66 6.91 -6.63 -17.60
C GLU A 66 6.15 -5.31 -17.34
N TYR A 67 6.33 -4.33 -18.21
CA TYR A 67 5.62 -3.05 -18.09
C TYR A 67 4.11 -3.26 -18.16
N LYS A 68 3.67 -4.05 -19.12
CA LYS A 68 2.24 -4.34 -19.31
C LYS A 68 1.64 -5.12 -18.15
N VAL A 69 2.40 -6.05 -17.57
CA VAL A 69 1.96 -6.81 -16.41
C VAL A 69 1.74 -5.89 -15.22
N LEU A 70 2.69 -4.98 -14.96
CA LEU A 70 2.57 -4.03 -13.85
C LEU A 70 1.38 -3.08 -14.05
N LYS A 71 1.20 -2.59 -15.27
CA LYS A 71 0.06 -1.75 -15.59
C LYS A 71 -1.27 -2.49 -15.36
N ASN A 72 -1.34 -3.75 -15.78
CA ASN A 72 -2.53 -4.56 -15.59
C ASN A 72 -2.82 -4.82 -14.12
N MET A 73 -1.79 -4.97 -13.29
CA MET A 73 -1.97 -5.17 -11.85
C MET A 73 -2.71 -4.00 -11.20
N VAL A 74 -2.41 -2.78 -11.62
CA VAL A 74 -3.11 -1.58 -11.14
C VAL A 74 -4.56 -1.58 -11.62
N GLU A 75 -4.77 -1.83 -12.90
CA GLU A 75 -6.10 -1.79 -13.51
C GLU A 75 -7.03 -2.87 -12.96
N SER A 76 -6.49 -4.05 -12.63
CA SER A 76 -7.27 -5.16 -12.11
C SER A 76 -7.35 -5.20 -10.59
N GLU A 77 -6.83 -4.16 -9.93
CA GLU A 77 -6.80 -4.06 -8.47
C GLU A 77 -6.01 -5.17 -7.77
N LYS A 78 -5.06 -5.76 -8.47
CA LYS A 78 -4.10 -6.67 -7.84
C LYS A 78 -3.00 -5.92 -7.09
N PHE A 79 -2.85 -4.64 -7.36
CA PHE A 79 -1.97 -3.74 -6.65
C PHE A 79 -2.79 -2.56 -6.15
N LEU A 80 -2.81 -2.35 -4.84
CA LEU A 80 -3.58 -1.28 -4.23
C LEU A 80 -2.71 -0.47 -3.27
N ILE A 81 -2.87 0.84 -3.31
CA ILE A 81 -2.28 1.77 -2.35
C ILE A 81 -3.43 2.48 -1.67
N GLN A 82 -3.55 2.33 -0.35
CA GLN A 82 -4.65 2.91 0.40
C GLN A 82 -4.20 3.38 1.77
N PRO A 83 -4.90 4.35 2.36
CA PRO A 83 -4.70 4.68 3.76
C PRO A 83 -4.98 3.46 4.64
N LEU A 84 -4.19 3.30 5.69
CA LEU A 84 -4.34 2.16 6.58
C LEU A 84 -5.75 2.07 7.18
N ALA A 85 -6.38 3.20 7.44
CA ALA A 85 -7.73 3.23 8.01
C ALA A 85 -8.77 2.53 7.13
N TYR A 86 -8.55 2.48 5.81
CA TYR A 86 -9.51 1.88 4.89
C TYR A 86 -9.52 0.36 4.90
N ILE A 87 -8.50 -0.25 5.50
CA ILE A 87 -8.37 -1.70 5.52
C ILE A 87 -8.73 -2.30 6.88
N ARG A 88 -9.24 -1.48 7.79
CA ARG A 88 -9.72 -1.96 9.10
C ARG A 88 -10.89 -2.92 8.91
N GLY A 89 -10.93 -3.96 9.73
CA GLY A 89 -12.02 -4.93 9.69
C GLY A 89 -11.88 -6.01 8.63
N ARG A 90 -10.86 -5.92 7.76
CA ARG A 90 -10.61 -6.95 6.75
C ARG A 90 -9.69 -8.02 7.27
N SER A 91 -9.94 -9.25 6.86
CA SER A 91 -8.99 -10.35 7.02
C SER A 91 -8.17 -10.46 5.73
N PHE A 92 -6.91 -10.84 5.87
CA PHE A 92 -6.01 -10.94 4.73
C PHE A 92 -5.63 -12.40 4.49
N SER A 93 -5.75 -12.84 3.25
CA SER A 93 -5.23 -14.14 2.83
C SER A 93 -4.65 -14.01 1.43
N ASN A 94 -3.53 -14.67 1.21
CA ASN A 94 -2.81 -14.65 -0.07
C ASN A 94 -2.41 -13.23 -0.51
N ILE A 95 -2.03 -12.39 0.46
CA ILE A 95 -1.71 -10.99 0.23
C ILE A 95 -0.29 -10.70 0.70
N PHE A 96 0.44 -9.94 -0.12
CA PHE A 96 1.69 -9.30 0.30
C PHE A 96 1.34 -7.89 0.75
N PHE A 97 1.46 -7.64 2.04
CA PHE A 97 0.99 -6.40 2.67
C PHE A 97 2.18 -5.59 3.18
N ILE A 98 2.35 -4.39 2.64
CA ILE A 98 3.40 -3.47 3.05
C ILE A 98 2.76 -2.34 3.84
N VAL A 99 3.25 -2.14 5.06
CA VAL A 99 2.83 -1.02 5.91
C VAL A 99 4.00 -0.05 5.98
N ASP A 100 3.87 1.06 5.25
CA ASP A 100 4.89 2.09 5.21
C ASP A 100 4.71 3.07 6.37
N GLU A 101 5.79 3.71 6.80
CA GLU A 101 5.81 4.64 7.92
C GLU A 101 5.30 4.01 9.23
N ALA A 102 5.70 2.77 9.47
CA ALA A 102 5.23 1.99 10.61
C ALA A 102 5.66 2.58 11.96
N GLN A 103 6.67 3.47 11.98
CA GLN A 103 7.06 4.17 13.20
C GLN A 103 5.94 5.04 13.78
N ASN A 104 4.95 5.37 12.96
CA ASN A 104 3.79 6.15 13.39
C ASN A 104 2.67 5.31 13.99
N LEU A 105 2.86 3.99 14.07
CA LEU A 105 1.87 3.09 14.65
C LEU A 105 2.17 2.81 16.11
N THR A 106 1.10 2.67 16.89
CA THR A 106 1.24 2.18 18.27
C THR A 106 1.47 0.67 18.27
N PRO A 107 2.05 0.10 19.35
CA PRO A 107 2.16 -1.35 19.46
C PRO A 107 0.83 -2.07 19.34
N HIS A 108 -0.25 -1.48 19.84
CA HIS A 108 -1.58 -2.05 19.73
C HIS A 108 -2.05 -2.13 18.28
N GLU A 109 -1.80 -1.07 17.50
CA GLU A 109 -2.15 -1.05 16.09
C GLU A 109 -1.38 -2.09 15.29
N ILE A 110 -0.09 -2.24 15.57
CA ILE A 110 0.75 -3.26 14.93
C ILE A 110 0.20 -4.66 15.24
N LYS A 111 -0.12 -4.91 16.50
CA LYS A 111 -0.68 -6.18 16.92
C LYS A 111 -2.02 -6.48 16.22
N THR A 112 -2.86 -5.46 16.09
CA THR A 112 -4.14 -5.60 15.40
C THR A 112 -3.95 -5.98 13.93
N ILE A 113 -3.00 -5.35 13.25
CA ILE A 113 -2.70 -5.67 11.85
C ILE A 113 -2.21 -7.11 11.73
N ILE A 114 -1.29 -7.53 12.59
CA ILE A 114 -0.74 -8.88 12.55
C ILE A 114 -1.84 -9.91 12.80
N SER A 115 -2.77 -9.63 13.70
CA SER A 115 -3.84 -10.57 14.04
C SER A 115 -4.83 -10.81 12.88
N ARG A 116 -4.83 -9.94 11.87
CA ARG A 116 -5.70 -10.09 10.70
C ARG A 116 -5.05 -10.88 9.58
N ALA A 117 -3.78 -11.25 9.73
CA ALA A 117 -3.07 -12.03 8.72
C ALA A 117 -3.61 -13.46 8.70
N GLY A 118 -4.16 -13.85 7.55
CA GLY A 118 -4.61 -15.20 7.33
C GLY A 118 -3.58 -16.03 6.59
N GLU A 119 -4.03 -17.07 5.93
CA GLU A 119 -3.16 -17.98 5.20
C GLU A 119 -2.37 -17.27 4.11
N ASN A 120 -1.10 -17.64 3.98
CA ASN A 120 -0.21 -17.16 2.92
C ASN A 120 -0.17 -15.64 2.83
N THR A 121 -0.16 -14.97 3.99
CA THR A 121 -0.05 -13.52 4.06
C THR A 121 1.30 -13.13 4.59
N LYS A 122 1.98 -12.24 3.86
CA LYS A 122 3.25 -11.68 4.29
C LYS A 122 3.04 -10.21 4.61
N ILE A 123 3.44 -9.81 5.81
CA ILE A 123 3.35 -8.41 6.23
C ILE A 123 4.77 -7.88 6.41
N VAL A 124 5.04 -6.75 5.77
CA VAL A 124 6.33 -6.07 5.86
C VAL A 124 6.08 -4.67 6.39
N PHE A 125 6.72 -4.35 7.51
CA PHE A 125 6.68 -3.00 8.08
C PHE A 125 7.93 -2.25 7.64
N THR A 126 7.74 -1.06 7.10
CA THR A 126 8.85 -0.19 6.71
C THR A 126 8.73 1.14 7.45
N GLY A 127 9.86 1.78 7.72
CA GLY A 127 9.88 3.05 8.41
C GLY A 127 11.27 3.40 8.90
N ASP A 128 11.34 4.48 9.61
CA ASP A 128 12.59 4.95 10.23
C ASP A 128 12.72 4.49 11.67
#